data_9dd57e34856e2be2a8659f7968a4b917
#
_entry.id   9dd57e34856e2be2a8659f7968a4b917
#
_cell.length_a   1.000
_cell.length_b   1.000
_cell.length_c   1.000
_cell.angle_alpha   90.00
_cell.angle_beta   90.00
_cell.angle_gamma   90.00
#
_symmetry.space_group_name_H-M   'P 1'
#
loop_
_entity.id
_entity.type
_entity.pdbx_description
1 polymer ?
#
loop_
_entity_poly.entity_id
_entity_poly.type
_entity_poly.pdbx_seq_one_letter_code
_entity_poly.pdbx_strand_id
1 'polypeptide(L)'
;MNLAASNNQSLARAAFWCVLAQASVAPALAANCSTQYWQGQLPVVVNVALSQQARPLCFDGFAVMHSGVTRTPLWVAEYLTASRLKKARDLDRQDSFHEEEQLPESERATLSDYRASGYDRGHMAPNGDMASRQQQSDSFSLANMVPQSPTNNREVWRNLEEATRALVTQEGDAYVVTGPAFLGKRIAKIKRVLVPTHVYKVVYFPKRQAVSAYWAPNDESGRVEVISLADLEQKIGIQVLPRLSDRVRQRRIALPLSTSQVTPRYLAAIPATEPSTPEPRPSAPPAAPADSTQGPDWMKLIQLMINMLFK
;
A
#
# COMPACT_ATOMS: atom_id res chain seq x y z
N MET A 1 61.85 24.49 58.45
CA MET A 1 61.09 23.34 59.07
C MET A 1 59.69 23.45 58.63
N ASN A 2 59.25 22.47 57.92
CA ASN A 2 57.96 21.84 57.73
C ASN A 2 57.68 21.48 56.27
N LEU A 3 57.67 20.26 56.08
CA LEU A 3 57.35 19.50 54.86
C LEU A 3 55.87 19.62 54.53
N ALA A 4 55.53 19.89 53.29
CA ALA A 4 54.17 19.72 52.77
C ALA A 4 54.16 18.57 51.79
N ALA A 5 53.37 17.58 52.10
CA ALA A 5 53.13 16.36 51.29
C ALA A 5 52.21 16.70 50.10
N SER A 6 52.59 16.24 48.92
CA SER A 6 51.81 16.28 47.70
C SER A 6 50.86 15.08 47.62
N ASN A 7 49.59 15.32 47.55
CA ASN A 7 48.57 14.30 47.25
C ASN A 7 48.22 14.30 45.77
N ASN A 8 48.69 13.29 45.06
CA ASN A 8 48.26 12.97 43.69
C ASN A 8 46.96 12.22 43.74
N GLN A 9 45.85 12.86 43.37
CA GLN A 9 44.59 12.13 43.11
C GLN A 9 44.41 11.96 41.61
N SER A 10 44.53 10.71 41.18
CA SER A 10 44.22 10.26 39.84
C SER A 10 42.70 10.30 39.62
N LEU A 11 42.21 11.20 38.76
CA LEU A 11 40.82 11.24 38.28
C LEU A 11 40.63 10.20 37.16
N ALA A 12 40.07 9.06 37.52
CA ALA A 12 39.57 8.09 36.56
C ALA A 12 38.31 8.65 35.88
N ARG A 13 38.44 9.00 34.61
CA ARG A 13 37.28 9.36 33.76
C ARG A 13 36.53 8.10 33.35
N ALA A 14 35.41 7.83 34.00
CA ALA A 14 34.45 6.84 33.55
C ALA A 14 33.71 7.39 32.33
N ALA A 15 33.99 6.87 31.14
CA ALA A 15 33.21 7.14 29.92
C ALA A 15 31.93 6.38 30.00
N PHE A 16 30.82 7.06 30.29
CA PHE A 16 29.46 6.52 30.20
C PHE A 16 29.06 6.46 28.72
N TRP A 17 29.08 5.28 28.14
CA TRP A 17 28.48 5.02 26.82
C TRP A 17 26.97 4.95 26.99
N CYS A 18 26.26 6.05 26.72
CA CYS A 18 24.81 6.03 26.49
C CYS A 18 24.56 5.26 25.20
N VAL A 19 24.22 3.99 25.29
CA VAL A 19 23.58 3.23 24.21
C VAL A 19 22.17 3.80 24.08
N LEU A 20 21.96 4.71 23.14
CA LEU A 20 20.63 5.12 22.71
C LEU A 20 19.98 3.90 22.05
N ALA A 21 19.19 3.16 22.82
CA ALA A 21 18.24 2.20 22.28
C ALA A 21 17.28 3.00 21.39
N GLN A 22 17.49 2.94 20.08
CA GLN A 22 16.48 3.36 19.11
C GLN A 22 15.31 2.39 19.25
N ALA A 23 14.36 2.74 20.10
CA ALA A 23 13.06 2.11 20.10
C ALA A 23 12.48 2.32 18.69
N SER A 24 12.45 1.27 17.89
CA SER A 24 11.68 1.23 16.66
C SER A 24 10.24 1.51 17.07
N VAL A 25 9.77 2.73 16.81
CA VAL A 25 8.37 3.10 16.88
C VAL A 25 7.69 2.37 15.72
N ALA A 26 7.42 1.07 15.91
CA ALA A 26 6.48 0.35 15.07
C ALA A 26 5.12 1.02 15.28
N PRO A 27 4.45 1.47 14.23
CA PRO A 27 3.39 2.44 14.37
C PRO A 27 2.16 1.80 15.03
N ALA A 28 1.70 2.39 16.12
CA ALA A 28 0.39 2.13 16.73
C ALA A 28 -0.77 2.25 15.71
N LEU A 29 -0.56 3.01 14.62
CA LEU A 29 -1.48 3.15 13.49
C LEU A 29 -1.72 1.84 12.72
N ALA A 30 -0.73 0.95 12.57
CA ALA A 30 -0.90 -0.32 11.87
C ALA A 30 -1.87 -1.26 12.60
N ALA A 31 -1.99 -1.16 13.91
CA ALA A 31 -2.90 -1.99 14.70
C ALA A 31 -4.38 -1.63 14.47
N ASN A 32 -4.71 -0.35 14.29
CA ASN A 32 -6.08 0.12 14.08
C ASN A 32 -6.61 -0.17 12.66
N CYS A 33 -5.73 -0.36 11.67
CA CYS A 33 -6.09 -0.67 10.28
C CYS A 33 -5.92 -2.15 9.91
N SER A 34 -5.56 -3.02 10.83
CA SER A 34 -5.27 -4.44 10.54
C SER A 34 -6.43 -5.18 9.86
N THR A 35 -7.67 -4.74 10.11
CA THR A 35 -8.86 -5.30 9.47
C THR A 35 -8.97 -4.97 7.99
N GLN A 36 -8.31 -3.93 7.51
CA GLN A 36 -8.30 -3.54 6.09
C GLN A 36 -7.33 -4.40 5.25
N TYR A 37 -6.50 -5.21 5.90
CA TYR A 37 -5.49 -6.02 5.25
C TYR A 37 -5.79 -7.51 5.37
N TRP A 38 -5.56 -8.26 4.31
CA TRP A 38 -5.65 -9.71 4.37
C TRP A 38 -4.71 -10.27 5.44
N GLN A 39 -5.29 -11.00 6.42
CA GLN A 39 -4.56 -11.54 7.59
C GLN A 39 -3.75 -10.49 8.36
N GLY A 40 -4.20 -9.23 8.36
CA GLY A 40 -3.52 -8.13 9.05
C GLY A 40 -2.18 -7.71 8.43
N GLN A 41 -1.84 -8.21 7.24
CA GLN A 41 -0.55 -7.95 6.59
C GLN A 41 -0.68 -6.84 5.54
N LEU A 42 0.05 -5.74 5.77
CA LEU A 42 0.10 -4.62 4.83
C LEU A 42 0.75 -5.01 3.49
N PRO A 43 0.36 -4.34 2.38
CA PRO A 43 1.14 -4.36 1.15
C PRO A 43 2.58 -3.90 1.40
N VAL A 44 3.55 -4.59 0.79
CA VAL A 44 4.98 -4.34 0.97
C VAL A 44 5.54 -3.64 -0.25
N VAL A 45 6.07 -2.43 -0.08
CA VAL A 45 6.76 -1.69 -1.14
C VAL A 45 8.15 -2.30 -1.33
N VAL A 46 8.35 -3.02 -2.43
CA VAL A 46 9.62 -3.69 -2.78
C VAL A 46 10.57 -2.72 -3.48
N ASN A 47 10.03 -1.82 -4.29
CA ASN A 47 10.82 -0.80 -4.97
C ASN A 47 11.22 0.31 -3.97
N VAL A 48 12.50 0.33 -3.58
CA VAL A 48 13.06 1.27 -2.59
C VAL A 48 12.83 2.74 -2.99
N ALA A 49 12.81 3.06 -4.29
CA ALA A 49 12.55 4.43 -4.74
C ALA A 49 11.14 4.92 -4.38
N LEU A 50 10.16 4.00 -4.29
CA LEU A 50 8.79 4.33 -3.90
C LEU A 50 8.63 4.45 -2.38
N SER A 51 9.51 3.84 -1.57
CA SER A 51 9.42 3.88 -0.11
C SER A 51 9.90 5.20 0.51
N GLN A 52 10.58 6.04 -0.27
CA GLN A 52 11.01 7.35 0.20
C GLN A 52 9.81 8.23 0.53
N GLN A 53 9.81 8.84 1.72
CA GLN A 53 8.70 9.66 2.22
C GLN A 53 7.34 8.92 2.20
N ALA A 54 7.35 7.59 2.30
CA ALA A 54 6.12 6.82 2.44
C ALA A 54 5.57 6.91 3.87
N ARG A 55 4.28 7.26 4.02
CA ARG A 55 3.61 7.45 5.30
C ARG A 55 2.31 6.65 5.35
N PRO A 56 2.16 5.75 6.32
CA PRO A 56 0.89 5.06 6.52
C PRO A 56 -0.13 6.01 7.17
N LEU A 57 -1.35 5.99 6.65
CA LEU A 57 -2.51 6.66 7.24
C LEU A 57 -3.61 5.63 7.46
N CYS A 58 -4.33 5.76 8.56
CA CYS A 58 -5.41 4.87 8.94
C CYS A 58 -6.70 5.67 9.10
N PHE A 59 -7.68 5.37 8.25
CA PHE A 59 -9.03 5.92 8.29
C PHE A 59 -10.02 4.85 8.75
N ASP A 60 -11.20 5.25 9.18
CA ASP A 60 -12.21 4.32 9.69
C ASP A 60 -12.65 3.27 8.65
N GLY A 61 -12.70 3.62 7.38
CA GLY A 61 -13.15 2.74 6.29
C GLY A 61 -12.04 2.12 5.43
N PHE A 62 -10.81 2.63 5.48
CA PHE A 62 -9.71 2.22 4.61
C PHE A 62 -8.35 2.62 5.20
N ALA A 63 -7.30 2.07 4.62
CA ALA A 63 -5.92 2.42 4.96
C ALA A 63 -5.18 2.89 3.72
N VAL A 64 -4.25 3.82 3.89
CA VAL A 64 -3.46 4.42 2.81
C VAL A 64 -1.97 4.29 3.10
N MET A 65 -1.18 3.98 2.10
CA MET A 65 0.25 4.28 2.09
C MET A 65 0.46 5.50 1.19
N HIS A 66 0.64 6.66 1.80
CA HIS A 66 0.87 7.90 1.07
C HIS A 66 2.34 8.05 0.69
N SER A 67 2.63 8.69 -0.44
CA SER A 67 3.98 9.08 -0.86
C SER A 67 4.10 10.61 -0.91
N GLY A 68 5.00 11.16 -0.09
CA GLY A 68 5.35 12.57 -0.16
C GLY A 68 6.06 12.97 -1.46
N VAL A 69 6.68 12.01 -2.16
CA VAL A 69 7.32 12.22 -3.46
C VAL A 69 6.30 12.44 -4.57
N THR A 70 5.29 11.57 -4.66
CA THR A 70 4.24 11.66 -5.69
C THR A 70 3.10 12.57 -5.27
N ARG A 71 2.92 12.80 -3.96
CA ARG A 71 1.78 13.45 -3.30
C ARG A 71 0.44 12.77 -3.63
N THR A 72 0.52 11.44 -3.74
CA THR A 72 -0.64 10.56 -3.97
C THR A 72 -0.48 9.32 -3.10
N PRO A 73 -1.54 8.51 -2.91
CA PRO A 73 -1.34 7.18 -2.35
C PRO A 73 -0.45 6.34 -3.28
N LEU A 74 0.35 5.44 -2.71
CA LEU A 74 0.97 4.30 -3.42
C LEU A 74 -0.03 3.17 -3.54
N TRP A 75 -0.84 2.99 -2.50
CA TRP A 75 -1.96 2.07 -2.45
C TRP A 75 -2.96 2.49 -1.37
N VAL A 76 -4.20 2.08 -1.56
CA VAL A 76 -5.30 2.21 -0.61
C VAL A 76 -5.93 0.84 -0.45
N ALA A 77 -6.09 0.37 0.78
CA ALA A 77 -6.63 -0.95 1.11
C ALA A 77 -7.96 -0.84 1.85
N GLU A 78 -8.91 -1.71 1.47
CA GLU A 78 -10.25 -1.79 2.05
C GLU A 78 -10.64 -3.25 2.28
N TYR A 79 -11.32 -3.52 3.39
CA TYR A 79 -12.10 -4.73 3.57
C TYR A 79 -13.58 -4.42 3.34
N LEU A 80 -14.13 -4.93 2.27
CA LEU A 80 -15.52 -4.73 1.88
C LEU A 80 -16.35 -5.95 2.27
N THR A 81 -17.53 -5.70 2.86
CA THR A 81 -18.52 -6.73 3.15
C THR A 81 -19.89 -6.35 2.56
N ALA A 82 -20.71 -7.33 2.26
CA ALA A 82 -22.07 -7.08 1.78
C ALA A 82 -22.89 -6.19 2.75
N SER A 83 -22.67 -6.35 4.07
CA SER A 83 -23.34 -5.52 5.08
C SER A 83 -22.84 -4.07 5.08
N ARG A 84 -21.53 -3.84 4.90
CA ARG A 84 -20.95 -2.50 4.74
C ARG A 84 -21.52 -1.81 3.50
N LEU A 85 -21.52 -2.50 2.37
CA LEU A 85 -22.02 -1.96 1.10
C LEU A 85 -23.54 -1.68 1.12
N LYS A 86 -24.31 -2.48 1.88
CA LYS A 86 -25.73 -2.18 2.11
C LYS A 86 -25.89 -0.84 2.84
N LYS A 87 -25.14 -0.60 3.91
CA LYS A 87 -25.17 0.69 4.64
C LYS A 87 -24.69 1.86 3.77
N ALA A 88 -23.67 1.64 2.96
CA ALA A 88 -23.13 2.68 2.06
C ALA A 88 -24.16 3.17 1.04
N ARG A 89 -25.01 2.29 0.51
CA ARG A 89 -26.07 2.66 -0.43
C ARG A 89 -27.16 3.55 0.15
N ASP A 90 -27.33 3.52 1.47
CA ASP A 90 -28.37 4.30 2.17
C ASP A 90 -27.86 5.72 2.51
N LEU A 91 -26.62 6.06 2.15
CA LEU A 91 -26.02 7.37 2.41
C LEU A 91 -25.94 8.21 1.14
N ASP A 92 -26.59 9.38 1.18
CA ASP A 92 -26.41 10.38 0.12
C ASP A 92 -24.97 10.88 0.10
N ARG A 93 -24.44 11.06 -1.11
CA ARG A 93 -23.10 11.60 -1.30
C ARG A 93 -23.03 13.07 -0.88
N GLN A 94 -22.05 13.42 -0.06
CA GLN A 94 -21.73 14.80 0.34
C GLN A 94 -20.24 15.05 0.07
N ASP A 95 -19.96 15.86 -0.96
CA ASP A 95 -18.59 16.19 -1.33
C ASP A 95 -17.94 17.11 -0.29
N SER A 96 -16.82 16.68 0.26
CA SER A 96 -16.06 17.40 1.29
C SER A 96 -14.54 17.31 1.04
N PHE A 97 -14.09 17.52 -0.21
CA PHE A 97 -12.67 17.45 -0.54
C PHE A 97 -11.81 18.36 0.34
N HIS A 98 -10.81 17.79 0.97
CA HIS A 98 -9.92 18.50 1.88
C HIS A 98 -8.48 17.97 1.80
N GLU A 99 -7.55 18.80 2.25
CA GLU A 99 -6.14 18.45 2.40
C GLU A 99 -5.94 17.55 3.62
N GLU A 100 -4.98 16.63 3.58
CA GLU A 100 -4.71 15.70 4.68
C GLU A 100 -3.77 16.33 5.70
N GLU A 101 -4.29 16.74 6.84
CA GLU A 101 -3.52 17.46 7.87
C GLU A 101 -2.56 16.55 8.66
N GLN A 102 -2.77 15.21 8.64
CA GLN A 102 -1.82 14.26 9.24
C GLN A 102 -0.49 14.19 8.45
N LEU A 103 -0.47 14.72 7.23
CA LEU A 103 0.72 14.78 6.39
C LEU A 103 1.42 16.15 6.50
N PRO A 104 2.77 16.18 6.47
CA PRO A 104 3.49 17.43 6.34
C PRO A 104 3.04 18.24 5.12
N GLU A 105 2.95 19.56 5.24
CA GLU A 105 2.52 20.44 4.15
C GLU A 105 3.39 20.28 2.88
N SER A 106 4.69 20.02 3.06
CA SER A 106 5.62 19.76 1.95
C SER A 106 5.35 18.47 1.21
N GLU A 107 4.63 17.52 1.80
CA GLU A 107 4.41 16.16 1.28
C GLU A 107 2.96 15.91 0.83
N ARG A 108 2.00 16.73 1.24
CA ARG A 108 0.59 16.58 0.87
C ARG A 108 0.21 17.30 -0.42
N ALA A 109 -0.79 16.79 -1.11
CA ALA A 109 -1.48 17.51 -2.18
C ALA A 109 -2.39 18.59 -1.60
N THR A 110 -2.62 19.66 -2.36
CA THR A 110 -3.55 20.72 -2.00
C THR A 110 -4.69 20.83 -3.00
N LEU A 111 -5.82 21.40 -2.59
CA LEU A 111 -6.94 21.67 -3.50
C LEU A 111 -6.51 22.55 -4.67
N SER A 112 -5.55 23.46 -4.44
CA SER A 112 -5.02 24.32 -5.49
C SER A 112 -4.22 23.57 -6.55
N ASP A 113 -3.61 22.42 -6.22
CA ASP A 113 -2.87 21.60 -7.18
C ASP A 113 -3.79 21.04 -8.27
N TYR A 114 -5.03 20.72 -7.94
CA TYR A 114 -6.02 20.18 -8.88
C TYR A 114 -6.81 21.24 -9.67
N ARG A 115 -6.83 22.48 -9.17
CA ARG A 115 -7.64 23.55 -9.79
C ARG A 115 -7.19 23.84 -11.22
N ALA A 116 -8.12 23.76 -12.17
CA ALA A 116 -7.90 24.00 -13.60
C ALA A 116 -6.79 23.11 -14.21
N SER A 117 -6.56 21.92 -13.65
CA SER A 117 -5.52 20.99 -14.10
C SER A 117 -5.94 20.15 -15.31
N GLY A 118 -7.22 20.06 -15.63
CA GLY A 118 -7.78 19.13 -16.61
C GLY A 118 -7.97 17.70 -16.08
N TYR A 119 -7.55 17.41 -14.83
CA TYR A 119 -7.74 16.12 -14.18
C TYR A 119 -8.78 16.20 -13.07
N ASP A 120 -9.48 15.09 -12.89
CA ASP A 120 -10.36 14.88 -11.74
C ASP A 120 -9.56 14.50 -10.49
N ARG A 121 -10.15 14.70 -9.32
CA ARG A 121 -9.70 14.10 -8.06
C ARG A 121 -10.27 12.69 -8.00
N GLY A 122 -9.53 11.72 -8.57
CA GLY A 122 -9.94 10.33 -8.65
C GLY A 122 -9.74 9.61 -7.33
N HIS A 123 -10.82 9.01 -6.80
CA HIS A 123 -10.77 8.23 -5.56
C HIS A 123 -10.08 6.89 -5.75
N MET A 124 -9.26 6.47 -4.78
CA MET A 124 -8.76 5.10 -4.71
C MET A 124 -9.67 4.22 -3.85
N ALA A 125 -10.06 4.66 -2.65
CA ALA A 125 -11.20 4.12 -1.90
C ALA A 125 -12.43 4.96 -2.27
N PRO A 126 -13.43 4.39 -3.00
CA PRO A 126 -14.55 5.18 -3.52
C PRO A 126 -15.53 5.56 -2.42
N ASN A 127 -16.10 6.75 -2.55
CA ASN A 127 -17.15 7.21 -1.63
C ASN A 127 -18.34 6.24 -1.52
N GLY A 128 -18.68 5.55 -2.61
CA GLY A 128 -19.76 4.57 -2.63
C GLY A 128 -19.53 3.31 -1.79
N ASP A 129 -18.33 3.13 -1.22
CA ASP A 129 -17.98 2.02 -0.34
C ASP A 129 -18.06 2.40 1.15
N MET A 130 -18.38 3.66 1.45
CA MET A 130 -18.34 4.25 2.79
C MET A 130 -19.67 4.13 3.52
N ALA A 131 -19.66 3.45 4.67
CA ALA A 131 -20.85 3.05 5.43
C ALA A 131 -21.27 4.02 6.54
N SER A 132 -20.55 5.14 6.71
CA SER A 132 -20.85 6.20 7.67
C SER A 132 -20.46 7.58 7.13
N ARG A 133 -21.00 8.65 7.72
CA ARG A 133 -20.64 10.02 7.36
C ARG A 133 -19.15 10.32 7.60
N GLN A 134 -18.57 9.75 8.65
CA GLN A 134 -17.14 9.90 8.90
C GLN A 134 -16.31 9.23 7.81
N GLN A 135 -16.59 7.95 7.49
CA GLN A 135 -15.91 7.25 6.39
C GLN A 135 -16.07 7.99 5.06
N GLN A 136 -17.27 8.55 4.81
CA GLN A 136 -17.53 9.33 3.62
C GLN A 136 -16.66 10.59 3.58
N SER A 137 -16.58 11.34 4.68
CA SER A 137 -15.70 12.51 4.82
C SER A 137 -14.23 12.12 4.60
N ASP A 138 -13.77 11.06 5.26
CA ASP A 138 -12.40 10.54 5.13
C ASP A 138 -12.05 10.20 3.68
N SER A 139 -13.01 9.63 2.93
CA SER A 139 -12.79 9.28 1.52
C SER A 139 -12.49 10.48 0.63
N PHE A 140 -12.89 11.71 1.03
CA PHE A 140 -12.60 12.94 0.32
C PHE A 140 -11.25 13.60 0.69
N SER A 141 -10.45 12.98 1.60
CA SER A 141 -9.07 13.40 1.83
C SER A 141 -8.24 13.30 0.54
N LEU A 142 -7.45 14.32 0.25
CA LEU A 142 -6.55 14.31 -0.92
C LEU A 142 -5.46 13.23 -0.80
N ALA A 143 -5.23 12.63 0.38
CA ALA A 143 -4.38 11.46 0.53
C ALA A 143 -4.95 10.19 -0.12
N ASN A 144 -6.26 10.17 -0.42
CA ASN A 144 -6.97 9.11 -1.13
C ASN A 144 -7.14 9.40 -2.64
N MET A 145 -6.56 10.50 -3.15
CA MET A 145 -6.81 10.99 -4.50
C MET A 145 -5.60 10.88 -5.42
N VAL A 146 -5.89 10.67 -6.70
CA VAL A 146 -4.91 10.81 -7.78
C VAL A 146 -5.44 11.76 -8.86
N PRO A 147 -4.56 12.47 -9.59
CA PRO A 147 -4.97 13.13 -10.82
C PRO A 147 -5.41 12.09 -11.84
N GLN A 148 -6.70 11.97 -12.09
CA GLN A 148 -7.28 10.97 -12.98
C GLN A 148 -7.93 11.63 -14.19
N SER A 149 -7.71 11.04 -15.40
CA SER A 149 -8.39 11.48 -16.63
C SER A 149 -9.90 11.44 -16.42
N PRO A 150 -10.65 12.49 -16.81
CA PRO A 150 -12.11 12.53 -16.66
C PRO A 150 -12.81 11.31 -17.27
N THR A 151 -12.43 10.90 -18.46
CA THR A 151 -13.01 9.70 -19.12
C THR A 151 -12.70 8.45 -18.32
N ASN A 152 -11.44 8.27 -17.89
CA ASN A 152 -11.10 7.12 -17.05
C ASN A 152 -11.90 7.14 -15.73
N ASN A 153 -11.95 8.28 -15.02
CA ASN A 153 -12.62 8.39 -13.72
C ASN A 153 -14.14 8.20 -13.81
N ARG A 154 -14.78 8.96 -14.70
CA ARG A 154 -16.27 9.10 -14.71
C ARG A 154 -16.99 7.98 -15.43
N GLU A 155 -16.32 7.29 -16.36
CA GLU A 155 -16.92 6.25 -17.18
C GLU A 155 -16.35 4.88 -16.85
N VAL A 156 -15.05 4.70 -17.06
CA VAL A 156 -14.39 3.39 -16.90
C VAL A 156 -14.35 2.98 -15.44
N TRP A 157 -13.71 3.80 -14.62
CA TRP A 157 -13.42 3.46 -13.22
C TRP A 157 -14.69 3.30 -12.39
N ARG A 158 -15.65 4.20 -12.57
CA ARG A 158 -16.97 4.09 -11.94
C ARG A 158 -17.64 2.74 -12.22
N ASN A 159 -17.63 2.28 -13.48
CA ASN A 159 -18.24 0.99 -13.83
C ASN A 159 -17.52 -0.18 -13.14
N LEU A 160 -16.19 -0.13 -13.01
CA LEU A 160 -15.42 -1.15 -12.30
C LEU A 160 -15.69 -1.16 -10.79
N GLU A 161 -15.85 0.02 -10.19
CA GLU A 161 -16.25 0.16 -8.78
C GLU A 161 -17.63 -0.42 -8.52
N GLU A 162 -18.61 -0.10 -9.37
CA GLU A 162 -19.97 -0.63 -9.29
C GLU A 162 -19.98 -2.17 -9.47
N ALA A 163 -19.23 -2.68 -10.44
CA ALA A 163 -19.08 -4.12 -10.67
C ALA A 163 -18.42 -4.82 -9.46
N THR A 164 -17.40 -4.20 -8.87
CA THR A 164 -16.75 -4.70 -7.65
C THR A 164 -17.72 -4.76 -6.48
N ARG A 165 -18.51 -3.72 -6.23
CA ARG A 165 -19.55 -3.72 -5.19
C ARG A 165 -20.61 -4.81 -5.42
N ALA A 166 -21.04 -5.01 -6.67
CA ALA A 166 -21.99 -6.06 -7.01
C ALA A 166 -21.41 -7.45 -6.72
N LEU A 167 -20.15 -7.70 -7.10
CA LEU A 167 -19.46 -8.97 -6.78
C LEU A 167 -19.35 -9.19 -5.26
N VAL A 168 -18.89 -8.19 -4.51
CA VAL A 168 -18.77 -8.30 -3.05
C VAL A 168 -20.12 -8.54 -2.39
N THR A 169 -21.18 -7.91 -2.89
CA THR A 169 -22.54 -8.12 -2.36
C THR A 169 -22.98 -9.57 -2.53
N GLN A 170 -22.60 -10.25 -3.61
CA GLN A 170 -22.95 -11.66 -3.86
C GLN A 170 -22.02 -12.64 -3.15
N GLU A 171 -20.71 -12.38 -3.13
CA GLU A 171 -19.69 -13.24 -2.49
C GLU A 171 -19.65 -13.10 -0.96
N GLY A 172 -20.17 -11.99 -0.44
CA GLY A 172 -20.23 -11.69 0.98
C GLY A 172 -19.11 -10.75 1.44
N ASP A 173 -17.87 -10.97 1.00
CA ASP A 173 -16.71 -10.16 1.38
C ASP A 173 -15.55 -10.23 0.37
N ALA A 174 -14.75 -9.17 0.32
CA ALA A 174 -13.48 -9.11 -0.42
C ALA A 174 -12.50 -8.13 0.22
N TYR A 175 -11.22 -8.37 0.00
CA TYR A 175 -10.16 -7.37 0.20
C TYR A 175 -9.89 -6.68 -1.13
N VAL A 176 -9.90 -5.35 -1.11
CA VAL A 176 -9.66 -4.53 -2.28
C VAL A 176 -8.45 -3.66 -2.04
N VAL A 177 -7.51 -3.65 -2.99
CA VAL A 177 -6.36 -2.73 -2.94
C VAL A 177 -6.30 -1.97 -4.27
N THR A 178 -6.41 -0.65 -4.17
CA THR A 178 -6.45 0.27 -5.31
C THR A 178 -5.26 1.20 -5.27
N GLY A 179 -4.68 1.53 -6.42
CA GLY A 179 -3.59 2.48 -6.44
C GLY A 179 -3.19 2.94 -7.84
N PRO A 180 -2.30 3.96 -7.89
CA PRO A 180 -1.69 4.44 -9.12
C PRO A 180 -0.45 3.62 -9.49
N ALA A 181 -0.10 3.66 -10.78
CA ALA A 181 1.19 3.22 -11.27
C ALA A 181 1.86 4.33 -12.09
N PHE A 182 3.16 4.48 -11.91
CA PHE A 182 3.98 5.50 -12.56
C PHE A 182 5.02 4.80 -13.43
N LEU A 183 4.69 4.55 -14.71
CA LEU A 183 5.55 3.82 -15.63
C LEU A 183 6.23 4.74 -16.64
N GLY A 184 7.47 4.39 -16.98
CA GLY A 184 8.26 5.14 -17.97
C GLY A 184 9.19 6.18 -17.37
N LYS A 185 9.97 6.83 -18.23
CA LYS A 185 11.04 7.77 -17.82
C LYS A 185 10.54 9.19 -17.57
N ARG A 186 9.37 9.55 -18.11
CA ARG A 186 8.79 10.89 -18.00
C ARG A 186 7.38 10.77 -17.44
N ILE A 187 7.19 11.20 -16.22
CA ILE A 187 5.89 11.22 -15.56
C ILE A 187 5.38 12.66 -15.55
N ALA A 188 4.16 12.85 -16.08
CA ALA A 188 3.49 14.15 -16.03
C ALA A 188 3.17 14.55 -14.60
N LYS A 189 2.97 15.84 -14.38
CA LYS A 189 2.54 16.38 -13.08
C LYS A 189 1.59 17.55 -13.26
N ILE A 190 0.67 17.67 -12.32
CA ILE A 190 -0.14 18.89 -12.13
C ILE A 190 0.47 19.66 -10.97
N LYS A 191 1.04 20.83 -11.24
CA LYS A 191 1.84 21.57 -10.24
C LYS A 191 2.83 20.66 -9.51
N ARG A 192 2.53 20.25 -8.26
CA ARG A 192 3.41 19.44 -7.41
C ARG A 192 3.05 17.95 -7.36
N VAL A 193 1.86 17.55 -7.86
CA VAL A 193 1.34 16.19 -7.78
C VAL A 193 1.67 15.43 -9.06
N LEU A 194 2.23 14.22 -8.95
CA LEU A 194 2.49 13.38 -10.11
C LEU A 194 1.18 12.79 -10.66
N VAL A 195 1.08 12.73 -11.99
CA VAL A 195 -0.05 12.11 -12.70
C VAL A 195 0.31 10.66 -12.97
N PRO A 196 -0.46 9.67 -12.46
CA PRO A 196 -0.20 8.28 -12.76
C PRO A 196 -0.42 7.96 -14.22
N THR A 197 0.36 7.05 -14.78
CA THR A 197 0.17 6.54 -16.14
C THR A 197 -0.94 5.50 -16.21
N HIS A 198 -1.15 4.78 -15.12
CA HIS A 198 -2.20 3.76 -14.96
C HIS A 198 -2.78 3.82 -13.55
N VAL A 199 -3.97 3.27 -13.42
CA VAL A 199 -4.61 2.96 -12.15
C VAL A 199 -4.94 1.47 -12.10
N TYR A 200 -4.85 0.87 -10.90
CA TYR A 200 -5.15 -0.54 -10.70
C TYR A 200 -6.11 -0.76 -9.53
N LYS A 201 -6.87 -1.85 -9.57
CA LYS A 201 -7.72 -2.30 -8.49
C LYS A 201 -7.62 -3.82 -8.36
N VAL A 202 -6.99 -4.30 -7.29
CA VAL A 202 -6.93 -5.72 -6.92
C VAL A 202 -8.21 -6.08 -6.17
N VAL A 203 -8.83 -7.19 -6.54
CA VAL A 203 -9.97 -7.75 -5.82
C VAL A 203 -9.65 -9.19 -5.43
N TYR A 204 -9.61 -9.45 -4.13
CA TYR A 204 -9.34 -10.76 -3.56
C TYR A 204 -10.56 -11.30 -2.80
N PHE A 205 -11.04 -12.46 -3.20
CA PHE A 205 -12.12 -13.19 -2.56
C PHE A 205 -11.56 -14.30 -1.67
N PRO A 206 -11.50 -14.11 -0.34
CA PRO A 206 -10.80 -15.05 0.55
C PRO A 206 -11.46 -16.44 0.58
N LYS A 207 -12.78 -16.53 0.55
CA LYS A 207 -13.49 -17.81 0.54
C LYS A 207 -13.22 -18.64 -0.72
N ARG A 208 -12.82 -17.99 -1.81
CA ARG A 208 -12.50 -18.66 -3.08
C ARG A 208 -11.01 -18.78 -3.34
N GLN A 209 -10.18 -18.17 -2.50
CA GLN A 209 -8.74 -18.00 -2.76
C GLN A 209 -8.48 -17.52 -4.21
N ALA A 210 -9.25 -16.55 -4.64
CA ALA A 210 -9.26 -16.07 -6.01
C ALA A 210 -9.00 -14.57 -6.05
N VAL A 211 -8.04 -14.16 -6.89
CA VAL A 211 -7.58 -12.78 -7.02
C VAL A 211 -7.30 -12.43 -8.47
N SER A 212 -7.63 -11.22 -8.86
CA SER A 212 -7.12 -10.57 -10.09
C SER A 212 -7.13 -9.07 -9.90
N ALA A 213 -6.56 -8.37 -10.86
CA ALA A 213 -6.49 -6.93 -10.85
C ALA A 213 -7.05 -6.35 -12.15
N TYR A 214 -7.86 -5.31 -12.02
CA TYR A 214 -8.09 -4.37 -13.12
C TYR A 214 -6.85 -3.50 -13.29
N TRP A 215 -6.48 -3.29 -14.54
CA TRP A 215 -5.37 -2.46 -14.98
C TRP A 215 -5.84 -1.55 -16.10
N ALA A 216 -5.84 -0.25 -15.88
CA ALA A 216 -6.37 0.73 -16.83
C ALA A 216 -5.37 1.87 -17.05
N PRO A 217 -5.07 2.25 -18.30
CA PRO A 217 -4.37 3.50 -18.60
C PRO A 217 -5.15 4.70 -18.04
N ASN A 218 -4.43 5.66 -17.50
CA ASN A 218 -5.04 6.90 -17.00
C ASN A 218 -5.19 7.93 -18.14
N ASP A 219 -5.93 7.56 -19.16
CA ASP A 219 -6.15 8.34 -20.37
C ASP A 219 -7.60 8.25 -20.84
N GLU A 220 -7.87 8.73 -22.05
CA GLU A 220 -9.22 8.75 -22.63
C GLU A 220 -9.54 7.49 -23.46
N SER A 221 -8.66 6.48 -23.47
CA SER A 221 -8.82 5.30 -24.33
C SER A 221 -9.95 4.36 -23.94
N GLY A 222 -10.43 4.43 -22.70
CA GLY A 222 -11.46 3.53 -22.16
C GLY A 222 -10.98 2.09 -21.97
N ARG A 223 -9.69 1.79 -22.18
CA ARG A 223 -9.14 0.43 -22.10
C ARG A 223 -9.04 -0.06 -20.66
N VAL A 224 -9.36 -1.32 -20.49
CA VAL A 224 -9.18 -2.06 -19.22
C VAL A 224 -8.66 -3.45 -19.55
N GLU A 225 -7.66 -3.87 -18.81
CA GLU A 225 -7.19 -5.24 -18.79
C GLU A 225 -7.45 -5.87 -17.43
N VAL A 226 -7.73 -7.17 -17.42
CA VAL A 226 -7.73 -7.96 -16.18
C VAL A 226 -6.46 -8.79 -16.20
N ILE A 227 -5.58 -8.58 -15.22
CA ILE A 227 -4.28 -9.24 -15.13
C ILE A 227 -4.17 -10.04 -13.83
N SER A 228 -3.18 -10.96 -13.78
CA SER A 228 -2.88 -11.69 -12.54
C SER A 228 -2.30 -10.76 -11.48
N LEU A 229 -2.39 -11.16 -10.22
CA LEU A 229 -1.75 -10.41 -9.14
C LEU A 229 -0.23 -10.37 -9.31
N ALA A 230 0.39 -11.47 -9.73
CA ALA A 230 1.83 -11.54 -9.95
C ALA A 230 2.31 -10.56 -11.05
N ASP A 231 1.58 -10.48 -12.18
CA ASP A 231 1.89 -9.52 -13.25
C ASP A 231 1.76 -8.08 -12.77
N LEU A 232 0.72 -7.77 -11.97
CA LEU A 232 0.57 -6.44 -11.38
C LEU A 232 1.74 -6.09 -10.48
N GLU A 233 2.06 -6.96 -9.51
CA GLU A 233 3.11 -6.71 -8.51
C GLU A 233 4.48 -6.51 -9.16
N GLN A 234 4.76 -7.26 -10.24
CA GLN A 234 5.97 -7.06 -11.06
C GLN A 234 6.00 -5.68 -11.72
N LYS A 235 4.83 -5.20 -12.24
CA LYS A 235 4.73 -3.89 -12.89
C LYS A 235 4.91 -2.72 -11.91
N ILE A 236 4.34 -2.83 -10.72
CA ILE A 236 4.27 -1.71 -9.77
C ILE A 236 5.38 -1.73 -8.69
N GLY A 237 6.07 -2.86 -8.48
CA GLY A 237 7.10 -3.01 -7.44
C GLY A 237 6.53 -2.97 -6.01
N ILE A 238 5.30 -3.46 -5.84
CA ILE A 238 4.60 -3.57 -4.55
C ILE A 238 4.02 -4.97 -4.44
N GLN A 239 4.36 -5.71 -3.39
CA GLN A 239 3.65 -6.94 -3.04
C GLN A 239 2.33 -6.58 -2.35
N VAL A 240 1.22 -6.69 -3.08
CA VAL A 240 -0.09 -6.20 -2.64
C VAL A 240 -0.72 -7.12 -1.60
N LEU A 241 -0.58 -8.44 -1.78
CA LEU A 241 -1.08 -9.46 -0.86
C LEU A 241 0.02 -10.47 -0.52
N PRO A 242 0.99 -10.10 0.34
CA PRO A 242 2.23 -10.87 0.55
C PRO A 242 2.01 -12.26 1.17
N ARG A 243 0.84 -12.51 1.77
CA ARG A 243 0.51 -13.81 2.38
C ARG A 243 -0.12 -14.81 1.40
N LEU A 244 -0.39 -14.43 0.16
CA LEU A 244 -0.92 -15.35 -0.84
C LEU A 244 0.18 -16.24 -1.42
N SER A 245 -0.14 -17.51 -1.66
CA SER A 245 0.77 -18.42 -2.34
C SER A 245 0.98 -17.99 -3.80
N ASP A 246 2.14 -18.34 -4.36
CA ASP A 246 2.46 -18.04 -5.77
C ASP A 246 1.43 -18.64 -6.73
N ARG A 247 0.90 -19.83 -6.44
CA ARG A 247 -0.17 -20.45 -7.21
C ARG A 247 -1.40 -19.54 -7.32
N VAL A 248 -1.83 -18.90 -6.23
CA VAL A 248 -2.98 -17.99 -6.22
C VAL A 248 -2.63 -16.68 -6.93
N ARG A 249 -1.44 -16.14 -6.70
CA ARG A 249 -0.97 -14.87 -7.29
C ARG A 249 -0.81 -14.94 -8.81
N GLN A 250 -0.34 -16.07 -9.35
CA GLN A 250 -0.13 -16.27 -10.79
C GLN A 250 -1.44 -16.54 -11.54
N ARG A 251 -2.44 -17.04 -10.84
CA ARG A 251 -3.71 -17.37 -11.47
C ARG A 251 -4.55 -16.13 -11.72
N ARG A 252 -4.94 -15.93 -12.98
CA ARG A 252 -5.89 -14.88 -13.36
C ARG A 252 -7.30 -15.43 -13.33
N ILE A 253 -8.20 -14.76 -12.60
CA ILE A 253 -9.65 -14.96 -12.71
C ILE A 253 -10.26 -13.83 -13.55
N ALA A 254 -11.35 -14.09 -14.22
CA ALA A 254 -12.11 -13.05 -14.88
C ALA A 254 -12.77 -12.14 -13.84
N LEU A 255 -12.71 -10.83 -14.07
CA LEU A 255 -13.45 -9.81 -13.30
C LEU A 255 -14.41 -9.09 -14.25
N PRO A 256 -15.64 -8.76 -13.81
CA PRO A 256 -16.63 -8.08 -14.66
C PRO A 256 -16.25 -6.62 -14.86
N LEU A 257 -16.44 -6.11 -16.06
CA LEU A 257 -16.21 -4.71 -16.40
C LEU A 257 -17.43 -3.81 -16.16
N SER A 258 -18.58 -4.40 -15.87
CA SER A 258 -19.82 -3.70 -15.54
C SER A 258 -20.72 -4.55 -14.65
N THR A 259 -21.68 -3.92 -14.00
CA THR A 259 -22.68 -4.62 -13.16
C THR A 259 -23.52 -5.63 -13.93
N SER A 260 -23.80 -5.40 -15.21
CA SER A 260 -24.58 -6.31 -16.06
C SER A 260 -23.88 -7.67 -16.28
N GLN A 261 -22.56 -7.73 -16.11
CA GLN A 261 -21.79 -8.98 -16.19
C GLN A 261 -21.79 -9.77 -14.87
N VAL A 262 -22.23 -9.16 -13.76
CA VAL A 262 -22.28 -9.81 -12.45
C VAL A 262 -23.53 -10.64 -12.33
N THR A 263 -23.50 -11.86 -12.85
CA THR A 263 -24.59 -12.82 -12.82
C THR A 263 -24.22 -14.01 -11.92
N PRO A 264 -25.19 -14.79 -11.41
CA PRO A 264 -24.89 -16.01 -10.66
C PRO A 264 -23.98 -16.99 -11.42
N ARG A 265 -24.16 -17.08 -12.74
CA ARG A 265 -23.33 -17.92 -13.60
C ARG A 265 -21.89 -17.41 -13.69
N TYR A 266 -21.69 -16.10 -13.69
CA TYR A 266 -20.36 -15.49 -13.69
C TYR A 266 -19.57 -15.88 -12.44
N LEU A 267 -20.19 -15.78 -11.27
CA LEU A 267 -19.58 -16.14 -9.99
C LEU A 267 -19.31 -17.65 -9.88
N ALA A 268 -20.19 -18.50 -10.41
CA ALA A 268 -19.98 -19.95 -10.45
C ALA A 268 -18.75 -20.34 -11.30
N ALA A 269 -18.37 -19.52 -12.27
CA ALA A 269 -17.16 -19.72 -13.06
C ALA A 269 -15.86 -19.37 -12.32
N ILE A 270 -15.94 -18.64 -11.19
CA ILE A 270 -14.80 -18.43 -10.30
C ILE A 270 -14.65 -19.70 -9.44
N PRO A 271 -13.63 -20.53 -9.66
CA PRO A 271 -13.53 -21.80 -8.94
C PRO A 271 -13.50 -21.56 -7.43
N ALA A 272 -14.37 -22.26 -6.70
CA ALA A 272 -14.15 -22.44 -5.28
C ALA A 272 -12.88 -23.30 -5.12
N THR A 273 -11.91 -22.82 -4.38
CA THR A 273 -10.72 -23.62 -4.05
C THR A 273 -11.05 -24.48 -2.84
N GLU A 274 -10.72 -25.77 -2.92
CA GLU A 274 -10.70 -26.60 -1.73
C GLU A 274 -9.77 -25.95 -0.68
N PRO A 275 -10.11 -26.00 0.62
CA PRO A 275 -9.23 -25.49 1.66
C PRO A 275 -7.88 -26.21 1.52
N SER A 276 -6.82 -25.45 1.25
CA SER A 276 -5.46 -26.00 1.24
C SER A 276 -5.18 -26.56 2.63
N THR A 277 -4.87 -27.85 2.70
CA THR A 277 -4.21 -28.42 3.88
C THR A 277 -3.04 -27.48 4.21
N PRO A 278 -2.86 -27.06 5.46
CA PRO A 278 -1.72 -26.19 5.82
C PRO A 278 -0.44 -26.89 5.34
N GLU A 279 0.28 -26.24 4.45
CA GLU A 279 1.61 -26.72 4.03
C GLU A 279 2.45 -26.86 5.29
N PRO A 280 3.08 -28.01 5.55
CA PRO A 280 3.92 -28.19 6.74
C PRO A 280 4.97 -27.08 6.73
N ARG A 281 5.02 -26.33 7.83
CA ARG A 281 6.02 -25.27 8.02
C ARG A 281 7.39 -25.86 7.67
N PRO A 282 8.19 -25.23 6.78
CA PRO A 282 9.54 -25.71 6.50
C PRO A 282 10.24 -25.96 7.84
N SER A 283 10.71 -27.16 8.06
CA SER A 283 11.53 -27.49 9.22
C SER A 283 12.69 -26.50 9.24
N ALA A 284 12.90 -25.87 10.40
CA ALA A 284 14.05 -25.00 10.59
C ALA A 284 15.32 -25.74 10.10
N PRO A 285 16.19 -25.08 9.33
CA PRO A 285 17.45 -25.72 8.93
C PRO A 285 18.17 -26.23 10.18
N PRO A 286 18.77 -27.40 10.12
CA PRO A 286 19.55 -27.94 11.26
C PRO A 286 20.58 -26.90 11.67
N ALA A 287 20.69 -26.65 12.97
CA ALA A 287 21.69 -25.75 13.53
C ALA A 287 23.06 -26.16 13.01
N ALA A 288 23.73 -25.23 12.33
CA ALA A 288 25.09 -25.44 11.88
C ALA A 288 25.99 -25.73 13.11
N PRO A 289 26.94 -26.68 13.04
CA PRO A 289 27.86 -26.90 14.12
C PRO A 289 28.66 -25.61 14.37
N ALA A 290 28.78 -25.25 15.64
CA ALA A 290 29.59 -24.12 16.06
C ALA A 290 31.08 -24.42 15.75
N ASP A 291 31.55 -23.88 14.63
CA ASP A 291 32.99 -23.81 14.36
C ASP A 291 33.46 -22.38 14.71
N SER A 292 34.16 -22.34 15.80
CA SER A 292 34.83 -21.15 16.32
C SER A 292 36.20 -21.05 15.63
N THR A 293 36.34 -20.12 14.68
CA THR A 293 37.59 -19.41 14.34
C THR A 293 37.63 -18.94 12.89
N GLN A 294 36.84 -17.96 12.53
CA GLN A 294 37.18 -17.00 11.48
C GLN A 294 36.23 -15.83 11.58
N GLY A 295 36.73 -14.64 11.93
CA GLY A 295 35.99 -13.41 11.96
C GLY A 295 35.52 -13.04 10.54
N PRO A 296 34.38 -12.35 10.41
CA PRO A 296 33.71 -12.15 9.12
C PRO A 296 34.57 -11.30 8.17
N ASP A 297 34.65 -11.75 6.91
CA ASP A 297 35.47 -11.19 5.81
C ASP A 297 35.14 -9.74 5.43
N TRP A 298 34.04 -9.17 5.97
CA TRP A 298 33.67 -7.77 5.74
C TRP A 298 34.65 -6.75 6.34
N MET A 299 35.40 -7.09 7.38
CA MET A 299 36.44 -6.22 7.94
C MET A 299 37.59 -5.99 6.96
N LYS A 300 37.92 -6.99 6.13
CA LYS A 300 38.94 -6.85 5.07
C LYS A 300 38.46 -5.93 3.95
N LEU A 301 37.15 -5.96 3.62
CA LEU A 301 36.53 -5.06 2.63
C LEU A 301 36.51 -3.60 3.08
N ILE A 302 36.23 -3.34 4.36
CA ILE A 302 36.28 -1.98 4.92
C ILE A 302 37.72 -1.43 4.91
N GLN A 303 38.71 -2.27 5.25
CA GLN A 303 40.12 -1.84 5.21
C GLN A 303 40.60 -1.53 3.79
N LEU A 304 40.12 -2.27 2.78
CA LEU A 304 40.38 -1.98 1.36
C LEU A 304 39.76 -0.65 0.90
N MET A 305 38.54 -0.34 1.32
CA MET A 305 37.88 0.91 0.98
C MET A 305 38.54 2.14 1.64
N ILE A 306 38.97 2.01 2.90
CA ILE A 306 39.71 3.08 3.58
C ILE A 306 41.05 3.37 2.86
N ASN A 307 41.75 2.34 2.40
CA ASN A 307 43.00 2.50 1.70
C ASN A 307 42.89 3.11 0.28
N MET A 308 41.68 3.08 -0.33
CA MET A 308 41.41 3.74 -1.61
C MET A 308 41.01 5.22 -1.46
N LEU A 309 40.57 5.66 -0.29
CA LEU A 309 40.11 7.04 -0.05
C LEU A 309 41.25 7.96 0.44
N PHE A 310 42.43 7.41 0.78
CA PHE A 310 43.60 8.16 1.27
C PHE A 310 44.86 7.94 0.42
N LYS A 311 44.69 7.65 -0.87
CA LYS A 311 45.74 7.78 -1.89
C LYS A 311 45.33 8.90 -2.90
#